data_088b295bc00eecf90aee7fd0e69ccfa8
#
_entry.id   088b295bc00eecf90aee7fd0e69ccfa8
#
_cell.length_a   1.000
_cell.length_b   1.000
_cell.length_c   1.000
_cell.angle_alpha   90.00
_cell.angle_beta   90.00
_cell.angle_gamma   90.00
#
_symmetry.space_group_name_H-M   'P 1'
#
loop_
_entity.id
_entity.type
_entity.pdbx_description
1 polymer ?
#
loop_
_entity_poly.entity_id
_entity_poly.type
_entity_poly.pdbx_seq_one_letter_code
_entity_poly.pdbx_strand_id
1 'polypeptide(L)' 'MITIHKYELEILLEGIEDTLRIVSGVDYTVDKYDPRNVEKTAPFAVGYSQSSLRLIHETLTRMMEDDK' A
#
# COMPACT_ATOMS: atom_id res chain seq x y z
N MET A 1 22.94 -13.71 4.58
CA MET A 1 22.34 -13.19 3.35
C MET A 1 20.81 -13.37 3.40
N ILE A 2 20.07 -12.31 3.07
CA ILE A 2 18.62 -12.38 3.04
C ILE A 2 18.19 -13.05 1.75
N THR A 3 17.35 -14.10 1.86
CA THR A 3 16.79 -14.78 0.71
C THR A 3 15.32 -14.39 0.57
N ILE A 4 14.99 -13.69 -0.53
CA ILE A 4 13.62 -13.29 -0.82
C ILE A 4 13.18 -14.03 -2.08
N HIS A 5 12.06 -14.73 -1.97
CA HIS A 5 11.50 -15.42 -3.14
C HIS A 5 10.90 -14.41 -4.11
N LYS A 6 11.00 -14.72 -5.39
CA LYS A 6 10.51 -13.84 -6.44
C LYS A 6 9.02 -13.48 -6.25
N TYR A 7 8.18 -14.46 -5.88
CA TYR A 7 6.76 -14.19 -5.69
C TYR A 7 6.51 -13.26 -4.52
N GLU A 8 7.34 -13.31 -3.47
CA GLU A 8 7.21 -12.39 -2.34
C GLU A 8 7.53 -10.96 -2.77
N LEU A 9 8.56 -10.79 -3.60
CA LEU A 9 8.89 -9.48 -4.17
C LEU A 9 7.76 -8.97 -5.04
N GLU A 10 7.14 -9.84 -5.83
CA GLU A 10 6.02 -9.44 -6.68
C GLU A 10 4.84 -8.97 -5.87
N ILE A 11 4.52 -9.65 -4.75
CA ILE A 11 3.44 -9.23 -3.86
C ILE A 11 3.75 -7.87 -3.25
N LEU A 12 4.98 -7.65 -2.79
CA LEU A 12 5.38 -6.37 -2.22
C LEU A 12 5.30 -5.25 -3.26
N LEU A 13 5.77 -5.53 -4.48
CA LEU A 13 5.69 -4.55 -5.56
C LEU A 13 4.26 -4.19 -5.91
N GLU A 14 3.37 -5.19 -5.97
CA GLU A 14 1.94 -4.92 -6.22
C GLU A 14 1.36 -4.03 -5.13
N GLY A 15 1.69 -4.29 -3.87
CA GLY A 15 1.22 -3.45 -2.77
C GLY A 15 1.70 -2.02 -2.90
N ILE A 16 2.97 -1.83 -3.28
CA ILE A 16 3.53 -0.49 -3.48
C ILE A 16 2.85 0.19 -4.67
N GLU A 17 2.70 -0.52 -5.79
CA GLU A 17 2.08 0.02 -7.00
C GLU A 17 0.63 0.42 -6.75
N ASP A 18 -0.13 -0.41 -6.06
CA ASP A 18 -1.52 -0.10 -5.72
C ASP A 18 -1.61 1.11 -4.81
N THR A 19 -0.71 1.21 -3.84
CA THR A 19 -0.66 2.35 -2.93
C THR A 19 -0.36 3.64 -3.72
N LEU A 20 0.62 3.58 -4.63
CA LEU A 20 0.95 4.72 -5.47
C LEU A 20 -0.22 5.11 -6.36
N ARG A 21 -0.93 4.14 -6.92
CA ARG A 21 -2.10 4.39 -7.77
C ARG A 21 -3.18 5.12 -6.98
N ILE A 22 -3.47 4.65 -5.77
CA ILE A 22 -4.50 5.25 -4.91
C ILE A 22 -4.12 6.68 -4.53
N VAL A 23 -2.88 6.89 -4.08
CA VAL A 23 -2.40 8.20 -3.65
C VAL A 23 -2.37 9.18 -4.84
N SER A 24 -1.90 8.71 -6.00
CA SER A 24 -1.82 9.54 -7.21
C SER A 24 -3.19 9.88 -7.79
N GLY A 25 -4.20 9.06 -7.47
CA GLY A 25 -5.56 9.26 -7.98
C GLY A 25 -6.42 10.18 -7.12
N VAL A 26 -5.88 10.76 -6.04
CA VAL A 26 -6.67 11.65 -5.18
C VAL A 26 -7.10 12.89 -5.96
N ASP A 27 -8.39 13.18 -5.89
CA ASP A 27 -9.01 14.34 -6.54
C ASP A 27 -9.73 15.15 -5.48
N TYR A 28 -9.20 16.32 -5.16
CA TYR A 28 -9.73 17.18 -4.10
C TYR A 28 -11.04 17.88 -4.51
N THR A 29 -11.45 17.75 -5.78
CA THR A 29 -12.74 18.29 -6.22
C THR A 29 -13.89 17.31 -5.99
N VAL A 30 -13.59 16.05 -5.67
CA VAL A 30 -14.58 15.02 -5.41
C VAL A 30 -15.13 15.17 -3.99
N ASP A 31 -16.45 15.05 -3.86
CA ASP A 31 -17.11 15.05 -2.55
C ASP A 31 -16.65 13.81 -1.77
N LYS A 32 -16.08 14.04 -0.60
CA LYS A 32 -15.55 12.96 0.26
C LYS A 32 -16.63 12.00 0.74
N TYR A 33 -17.89 12.37 0.61
CA TYR A 33 -19.02 11.52 1.01
C TYR A 33 -19.69 10.84 -0.19
N ASP A 34 -19.20 11.04 -1.42
CA ASP A 34 -19.77 10.40 -2.59
C ASP A 34 -19.27 8.96 -2.69
N PRO A 35 -20.14 7.96 -2.49
CA PRO A 35 -19.72 6.56 -2.50
C PRO A 35 -19.21 6.09 -3.87
N ARG A 36 -19.56 6.81 -4.95
CA ARG A 36 -19.13 6.43 -6.31
C ARG A 36 -17.67 6.78 -6.57
N ASN A 37 -17.12 7.72 -5.81
CA ASN A 37 -15.76 8.22 -6.00
C ASN A 37 -14.92 8.10 -4.74
N VAL A 38 -15.27 7.19 -3.84
CA VAL A 38 -14.58 7.06 -2.54
C VAL A 38 -13.08 6.84 -2.70
N GLU A 39 -12.67 6.08 -3.71
CA GLU A 39 -11.25 5.79 -3.95
C GLU A 39 -10.45 7.02 -4.35
N LYS A 40 -11.11 8.09 -4.80
CA LYS A 40 -10.45 9.33 -5.20
C LYS A 40 -10.35 10.33 -4.07
N THR A 41 -10.86 10.00 -2.89
CA THR A 41 -10.85 10.91 -1.75
C THR A 41 -9.58 10.81 -0.93
N ALA A 42 -9.15 11.92 -0.34
CA ALA A 42 -7.96 11.94 0.52
C ALA A 42 -8.10 11.04 1.75
N PRO A 43 -9.23 11.04 2.49
CA PRO A 43 -9.38 10.12 3.62
C PRO A 43 -9.22 8.65 3.26
N PHE A 44 -9.75 8.22 2.11
CA PHE A 44 -9.57 6.85 1.65
C PHE A 44 -8.09 6.56 1.35
N ALA A 45 -7.43 7.48 0.64
CA ALA A 45 -6.02 7.31 0.28
C ALA A 45 -5.14 7.21 1.53
N VAL A 46 -5.39 8.03 2.54
CA VAL A 46 -4.63 8.00 3.80
C VAL A 46 -4.83 6.66 4.50
N GLY A 47 -6.07 6.20 4.67
CA GLY A 47 -6.36 4.93 5.33
C GLY A 47 -5.78 3.75 4.58
N TYR A 48 -5.93 3.73 3.27
CA TYR A 48 -5.38 2.67 2.42
C TYR A 48 -3.85 2.63 2.53
N SER A 49 -3.21 3.80 2.45
CA SER A 49 -1.75 3.90 2.52
C SER A 49 -1.22 3.44 3.87
N GLN A 50 -1.86 3.83 4.96
CA GLN A 50 -1.45 3.41 6.30
C GLN A 50 -1.50 1.89 6.44
N SER A 51 -2.60 1.26 6.01
CA SER A 51 -2.76 -0.19 6.09
C SER A 51 -1.76 -0.91 5.20
N SER A 52 -1.61 -0.46 3.97
CA SER A 52 -0.72 -1.07 2.99
C SER A 52 0.75 -0.96 3.42
N LEU A 53 1.18 0.22 3.82
CA LEU A 53 2.56 0.45 4.24
C LEU A 53 2.89 -0.29 5.53
N ARG A 54 1.94 -0.40 6.46
CA ARG A 54 2.12 -1.18 7.67
C ARG A 54 2.37 -2.64 7.34
N LEU A 55 1.56 -3.21 6.44
CA LEU A 55 1.71 -4.60 6.03
C LEU A 55 3.05 -4.84 5.34
N ILE A 56 3.45 -3.94 4.46
CA ILE A 56 4.74 -4.02 3.78
C ILE A 56 5.88 -3.95 4.78
N HIS A 57 5.80 -3.03 5.72
CA HIS A 57 6.80 -2.86 6.78
C HIS A 57 6.92 -4.12 7.63
N GLU A 58 5.80 -4.68 8.07
CA GLU A 58 5.81 -5.89 8.90
C GLU A 58 6.39 -7.08 8.13
N THR A 59 6.05 -7.21 6.85
CA THR A 59 6.55 -8.28 6.01
C THR A 59 8.06 -8.19 5.85
N LEU A 60 8.58 -7.00 5.54
CA LEU A 60 10.02 -6.79 5.38
C LEU A 60 10.76 -7.00 6.70
N THR A 61 10.20 -6.51 7.81
CA THR A 61 10.80 -6.67 9.13
C THR A 61 10.93 -8.15 9.48
N ARG A 62 9.87 -8.92 9.24
CA ARG A 62 9.88 -10.36 9.50
C ARG A 62 10.93 -11.07 8.65
N MET A 63 11.05 -10.71 7.38
CA MET A 63 12.06 -11.28 6.50
C MET A 63 13.47 -11.01 7.00
N MET A 64 13.73 -9.80 7.50
CA MET A 64 15.03 -9.44 8.04
C MET A 64 15.31 -10.20 9.34
N GLU A 65 14.31 -10.40 10.18
CA GLU A 65 14.46 -11.16 11.42
C GLU A 65 14.75 -12.63 11.15
N ASP A 66 14.08 -13.19 10.13
CA ASP A 66 14.26 -14.60 9.77
C ASP A 66 15.64 -14.90 9.19
N ASP A 67 16.39 -13.87 8.79
CA ASP A 67 17.71 -14.01 8.21
C ASP A 67 18.82 -14.16 9.28
N LYS A 68 18.49 -14.05 10.56
CA LYS A 68 19.46 -14.11 11.64
C LYS A 68 19.95 -15.53 11.95
#